data_406d3e9b66c9ee2b3e959e7205833e34
#
_entry.id   406d3e9b66c9ee2b3e959e7205833e34
#
_cell.length_a   1.000
_cell.length_b   1.000
_cell.length_c   1.000
_cell.angle_alpha   90.00
_cell.angle_beta   90.00
_cell.angle_gamma   90.00
#
_symmetry.space_group_name_H-M   'P 1'
#
loop_
_entity.id
_entity.type
_entity.pdbx_description
1 polymer ?
#
loop_
_entity_poly.entity_id
_entity_poly.type
_entity_poly.pdbx_seq_one_letter_code
_entity_poly.pdbx_strand_id
1 'polypeptide(L)'
;MRIGEDKAQQANKHEVKHHMLAEMGHELVPLPVPVGDYIEITSEIQEVIDRRGDKLKKMDLIGLIKTSVDTKRDCEELYQCLMQGHKRFSDSCFLAHNNGIRLIILVENTDGVTSVENLERWKNEKRWRSYFIAK
;
A
#
# COMPACT_ATOMS: atom_id res chain seq x y z
N MET A 1 -3.55 17.75 3.50
CA MET A 1 -3.89 16.87 2.36
C MET A 1 -4.96 15.89 2.78
N ARG A 2 -5.91 15.65 1.94
CA ARG A 2 -6.91 14.59 2.15
C ARG A 2 -6.42 13.30 1.52
N ILE A 3 -6.39 12.24 2.31
CA ILE A 3 -5.85 10.95 1.90
C ILE A 3 -6.99 9.92 1.96
N GLY A 4 -7.22 9.22 0.84
CA GLY A 4 -8.13 8.09 0.79
C GLY A 4 -7.45 6.84 1.32
N GLU A 5 -8.07 6.16 2.26
CA GLU A 5 -7.59 4.89 2.81
C GLU A 5 -8.53 3.78 2.39
N ASP A 6 -7.96 2.66 1.95
CA ASP A 6 -8.77 1.51 1.55
C ASP A 6 -9.60 0.99 2.74
N LYS A 7 -10.90 0.82 2.51
CA LYS A 7 -11.83 0.30 3.51
C LYS A 7 -11.49 -1.10 4.01
N ALA A 8 -10.75 -1.87 3.23
CA ALA A 8 -10.35 -3.23 3.59
C ALA A 8 -9.24 -3.25 4.65
N GLN A 9 -8.61 -2.11 4.96
CA GLN A 9 -7.61 -2.05 6.03
C GLN A 9 -8.27 -2.21 7.41
N GLN A 10 -7.65 -3.05 8.23
CA GLN A 10 -8.14 -3.26 9.60
C GLN A 10 -7.84 -2.03 10.45
N ALA A 11 -8.87 -1.44 11.04
CA ALA A 11 -8.79 -0.18 11.77
C ALA A 11 -7.70 -0.13 12.85
N ASN A 12 -7.50 -1.24 13.58
CA ASN A 12 -6.60 -1.25 14.74
C ASN A 12 -5.11 -1.44 14.39
N LYS A 13 -4.77 -1.83 13.16
CA LYS A 13 -3.38 -2.09 12.78
C LYS A 13 -2.57 -0.83 12.45
N HIS A 14 -3.24 0.29 12.22
CA HIS A 14 -2.61 1.50 11.70
C HIS A 14 -2.87 2.75 12.56
N GLU A 15 -3.29 2.57 13.82
CA GLU A 15 -3.64 3.68 14.71
C GLU A 15 -2.49 4.67 14.90
N VAL A 16 -1.27 4.18 15.12
CA VAL A 16 -0.10 5.03 15.32
C VAL A 16 0.19 5.85 14.07
N LYS A 17 0.12 5.21 12.90
CA LYS A 17 0.33 5.87 11.62
C LYS A 17 -0.75 6.92 11.35
N HIS A 18 -2.02 6.58 11.61
CA HIS A 18 -3.14 7.48 11.42
C HIS A 18 -3.04 8.69 12.33
N HIS A 19 -2.63 8.49 13.57
CA HIS A 19 -2.41 9.56 14.53
C HIS A 19 -1.30 10.52 14.06
N MET A 20 -0.17 9.97 13.59
CA MET A 20 0.91 10.76 13.02
C MET A 20 0.44 11.61 11.83
N LEU A 21 -0.30 11.01 10.90
CA LEU A 21 -0.80 11.70 9.73
C LEU A 21 -1.76 12.83 10.12
N ALA A 22 -2.62 12.58 11.10
CA ALA A 22 -3.53 13.61 11.62
C ALA A 22 -2.77 14.77 12.29
N GLU A 23 -1.73 14.49 13.05
CA GLU A 23 -0.87 15.52 13.65
C GLU A 23 -0.14 16.36 12.61
N MET A 24 0.19 15.76 11.46
CA MET A 24 0.80 16.46 10.33
C MET A 24 -0.21 17.28 9.51
N GLY A 25 -1.48 17.29 9.89
CA GLY A 25 -2.53 18.06 9.22
C GLY A 25 -3.20 17.32 8.07
N HIS A 26 -3.03 16.01 7.96
CA HIS A 26 -3.68 15.20 6.94
C HIS A 26 -5.00 14.62 7.45
N GLU A 27 -5.99 14.58 6.59
CA GLU A 27 -7.29 13.96 6.86
C GLU A 27 -7.38 12.62 6.13
N LEU A 28 -7.75 11.56 6.86
CA LEU A 28 -7.95 10.22 6.30
C LEU A 28 -9.43 9.97 6.05
N VAL A 29 -9.75 9.52 4.85
CA VAL A 29 -11.13 9.23 4.43
C VAL A 29 -11.20 7.80 3.91
N PRO A 30 -12.06 6.93 4.49
CA PRO A 30 -12.24 5.57 3.98
C PRO A 30 -12.86 5.58 2.58
N LEU A 31 -12.22 4.88 1.64
CA LEU A 31 -12.65 4.80 0.24
C LEU A 31 -12.45 3.39 -0.31
N PRO A 32 -13.18 3.02 -1.37
CA PRO A 32 -12.87 1.80 -2.12
C PRO A 32 -11.68 2.06 -3.04
N VAL A 33 -10.47 1.89 -2.52
CA VAL A 33 -9.22 2.11 -3.28
C VAL A 33 -8.98 0.92 -4.21
N PRO A 34 -8.89 1.14 -5.54
CA PRO A 34 -8.76 0.02 -6.49
C PRO A 34 -7.42 -0.70 -6.45
N VAL A 35 -6.34 0.01 -6.15
CA VAL A 35 -4.97 -0.53 -6.06
C VAL A 35 -4.26 0.16 -4.91
N GLY A 36 -3.55 -0.62 -4.08
CA GLY A 36 -2.82 -0.08 -2.94
C GLY A 36 -3.72 0.24 -1.76
N ASP A 37 -3.16 0.92 -0.78
CA ASP A 37 -3.83 1.22 0.49
C ASP A 37 -4.22 2.69 0.63
N TYR A 38 -3.45 3.59 0.04
CA TYR A 38 -3.63 5.03 0.19
C TYR A 38 -3.52 5.75 -1.15
N ILE A 39 -4.39 6.72 -1.35
CA ILE A 39 -4.37 7.63 -2.51
C ILE A 39 -4.56 9.06 -2.06
N GLU A 40 -4.09 10.02 -2.84
CA GLU A 40 -4.42 11.42 -2.65
C GLU A 40 -5.82 11.70 -3.19
N ILE A 41 -6.64 12.37 -2.40
CA ILE A 41 -7.96 12.82 -2.85
C ILE A 41 -7.80 14.18 -3.53
N THR A 42 -7.75 14.16 -4.86
CA THR A 42 -7.74 15.36 -5.68
C THR A 42 -9.14 15.97 -5.77
N SER A 43 -9.26 17.18 -6.32
CA SER A 43 -10.58 17.80 -6.54
C SER A 43 -11.46 16.97 -7.47
N GLU A 44 -10.87 16.33 -8.49
CA GLU A 44 -11.60 15.44 -9.42
C GLU A 44 -12.15 14.22 -8.72
N ILE A 45 -11.35 13.60 -7.84
CA ILE A 45 -11.78 12.45 -7.02
C ILE A 45 -12.87 12.90 -6.05
N GLN A 46 -12.73 14.06 -5.43
CA GLN A 46 -13.75 14.59 -4.52
C GLN A 46 -15.10 14.78 -5.21
N GLU A 47 -15.10 15.26 -6.43
CA GLU A 47 -16.33 15.40 -7.21
C GLU A 47 -17.04 14.07 -7.44
N VAL A 48 -16.28 13.02 -7.73
CA VAL A 48 -16.82 11.66 -7.90
C VAL A 48 -17.38 11.13 -6.57
N ILE A 49 -16.66 11.35 -5.48
CA ILE A 49 -17.12 10.95 -4.13
C ILE A 49 -18.45 11.60 -3.82
N ASP A 50 -18.57 12.91 -4.05
CA ASP A 50 -19.79 13.67 -3.77
C ASP A 50 -20.95 13.23 -4.65
N ARG A 51 -20.69 12.93 -5.93
CA ARG A 51 -21.72 12.51 -6.88
C ARG A 51 -22.22 11.09 -6.61
N ARG A 52 -21.31 10.17 -6.26
CA ARG A 52 -21.66 8.74 -6.09
C ARG A 52 -22.13 8.40 -4.67
N GLY A 53 -21.63 9.10 -3.66
CA GLY A 53 -21.98 8.84 -2.27
C GLY A 53 -21.78 7.38 -1.86
N ASP A 54 -22.81 6.75 -1.32
CA ASP A 54 -22.77 5.34 -0.88
C ASP A 54 -22.63 4.33 -2.03
N LYS A 55 -22.84 4.77 -3.27
CA LYS A 55 -22.72 3.92 -4.47
C LYS A 55 -21.33 3.94 -5.08
N LEU A 56 -20.38 4.61 -4.45
CA LEU A 56 -19.00 4.72 -4.91
C LEU A 56 -18.34 3.34 -4.97
N LYS A 57 -17.74 3.02 -6.12
CA LYS A 57 -17.04 1.76 -6.37
C LYS A 57 -15.62 2.03 -6.83
N LYS A 58 -14.75 1.01 -6.71
CA LYS A 58 -13.35 1.07 -7.14
C LYS A 58 -13.19 1.56 -8.57
N MET A 59 -14.04 1.09 -9.47
CA MET A 59 -13.97 1.46 -10.90
C MET A 59 -14.31 2.92 -11.16
N ASP A 60 -15.05 3.56 -10.26
CA ASP A 60 -15.35 4.99 -10.39
C ASP A 60 -14.10 5.87 -10.20
N LEU A 61 -13.11 5.37 -9.48
CA LEU A 61 -11.90 6.11 -9.12
C LEU A 61 -10.67 5.74 -9.96
N ILE A 62 -10.67 4.56 -10.59
CA ILE A 62 -9.45 3.98 -11.16
C ILE A 62 -8.79 4.87 -12.23
N GLY A 63 -9.58 5.56 -13.03
CA GLY A 63 -9.09 6.45 -14.09
C GLY A 63 -8.59 7.82 -13.60
N LEU A 64 -8.81 8.14 -12.33
CA LEU A 64 -8.48 9.45 -11.75
C LEU A 64 -7.26 9.40 -10.84
N ILE A 65 -6.80 8.22 -10.47
CA ILE A 65 -5.67 8.02 -9.56
C ILE A 65 -4.36 8.11 -10.35
N LYS A 66 -3.44 8.95 -9.90
CA LYS A 66 -2.09 9.07 -10.49
C LYS A 66 -1.06 8.26 -9.72
N THR A 67 -1.16 8.27 -8.40
CA THR A 67 -0.23 7.57 -7.51
C THR A 67 -0.99 6.88 -6.41
N SER A 68 -0.60 5.64 -6.12
CA SER A 68 -1.12 4.88 -4.98
C SER A 68 0.04 4.32 -4.17
N VAL A 69 -0.15 4.24 -2.85
CA VAL A 69 0.84 3.69 -1.93
C VAL A 69 0.30 2.40 -1.34
N ASP A 70 1.05 1.31 -1.52
CA ASP A 70 0.79 0.03 -0.89
C ASP A 70 1.79 -0.14 0.26
N THR A 71 1.30 -0.35 1.47
CA THR A 71 2.16 -0.45 2.64
C THR A 71 2.40 -1.91 3.02
N LYS A 72 3.65 -2.22 3.36
CA LYS A 72 4.04 -3.50 3.93
C LYS A 72 4.54 -3.27 5.35
N ARG A 73 4.07 -4.07 6.27
CA ARG A 73 4.39 -3.97 7.71
C ARG A 73 5.88 -4.13 7.97
N ASP A 74 6.54 -5.02 7.21
CA ASP A 74 7.95 -5.35 7.36
C ASP A 74 8.48 -6.01 6.08
N CYS A 75 9.77 -6.32 6.07
CA CYS A 75 10.41 -6.98 4.92
C CYS A 75 9.91 -8.41 4.73
N GLU A 76 9.51 -9.09 5.79
CA GLU A 76 8.94 -10.44 5.72
C GLU A 76 7.63 -10.45 4.96
N GLU A 77 6.75 -9.51 5.23
CA GLU A 77 5.49 -9.37 4.50
C GLU A 77 5.72 -9.11 3.02
N LEU A 78 6.69 -8.25 2.69
CA LEU A 78 7.08 -7.99 1.31
C LEU A 78 7.58 -9.27 0.64
N TYR A 79 8.48 -10.00 1.31
CA TYR A 79 9.03 -11.25 0.79
C TYR A 79 7.94 -12.29 0.53
N GLN A 80 7.03 -12.49 1.47
CA GLN A 80 5.93 -13.42 1.30
C GLN A 80 4.97 -13.00 0.19
N CYS A 81 4.73 -11.71 0.04
CA CYS A 81 3.92 -11.16 -1.04
C CYS A 81 4.52 -11.47 -2.42
N LEU A 82 5.85 -11.37 -2.55
CA LEU A 82 6.56 -11.64 -3.80
C LEU A 82 6.65 -13.14 -4.11
N MET A 83 6.78 -13.99 -3.10
CA MET A 83 7.05 -15.43 -3.27
C MET A 83 5.79 -16.29 -3.20
N GLN A 84 4.90 -16.01 -2.26
CA GLN A 84 3.68 -16.81 -2.05
C GLN A 84 2.43 -16.14 -2.60
N GLY A 85 2.31 -14.84 -2.45
CA GLY A 85 1.20 -14.04 -2.99
C GLY A 85 1.48 -13.44 -4.36
N HIS A 86 2.37 -14.05 -5.14
CA HIS A 86 2.87 -13.50 -6.41
C HIS A 86 1.74 -13.13 -7.38
N LYS A 87 0.74 -14.00 -7.54
CA LYS A 87 -0.36 -13.73 -8.46
C LYS A 87 -1.13 -12.47 -8.07
N ARG A 88 -1.49 -12.33 -6.81
CA ARG A 88 -2.23 -11.17 -6.30
C ARG A 88 -1.43 -9.87 -6.45
N PHE A 89 -0.14 -9.92 -6.12
CA PHE A 89 0.77 -8.79 -6.28
C PHE A 89 0.93 -8.41 -7.75
N SER A 90 1.13 -9.40 -8.61
CA SER A 90 1.25 -9.22 -10.05
C SER A 90 -0.01 -8.61 -10.65
N ASP A 91 -1.20 -9.09 -10.25
CA ASP A 91 -2.48 -8.55 -10.70
C ASP A 91 -2.63 -7.07 -10.31
N SER A 92 -2.20 -6.70 -9.11
CA SER A 92 -2.21 -5.30 -8.65
C SER A 92 -1.26 -4.43 -9.49
N CYS A 93 -0.08 -4.93 -9.80
CA CYS A 93 0.88 -4.23 -10.65
C CYS A 93 0.35 -4.02 -12.06
N PHE A 94 -0.28 -5.04 -12.64
CA PHE A 94 -0.90 -4.94 -13.96
C PHE A 94 -2.05 -3.95 -13.97
N LEU A 95 -2.90 -3.99 -12.97
CA LEU A 95 -4.01 -3.05 -12.86
C LEU A 95 -3.53 -1.60 -12.77
N ALA A 96 -2.50 -1.36 -11.96
CA ALA A 96 -1.88 -0.05 -11.84
C ALA A 96 -1.27 0.41 -13.18
N HIS A 97 -0.46 -0.46 -13.79
CA HIS A 97 0.19 -0.15 -15.06
C HIS A 97 -0.82 0.17 -16.17
N ASN A 98 -1.86 -0.64 -16.31
CA ASN A 98 -2.86 -0.47 -17.36
C ASN A 98 -3.70 0.79 -17.18
N ASN A 99 -3.73 1.37 -15.99
CA ASN A 99 -4.52 2.58 -15.69
C ASN A 99 -3.64 3.80 -15.42
N GLY A 100 -2.36 3.74 -15.74
CA GLY A 100 -1.44 4.86 -15.57
C GLY A 100 -1.18 5.25 -14.13
N ILE A 101 -1.36 4.32 -13.19
CA ILE A 101 -1.16 4.54 -11.76
C ILE A 101 0.28 4.19 -11.39
N ARG A 102 0.99 5.14 -10.79
CA ARG A 102 2.29 4.86 -10.18
C ARG A 102 2.05 4.19 -8.82
N LEU A 103 2.40 2.92 -8.72
CA LEU A 103 2.28 2.16 -7.47
C LEU A 103 3.59 2.22 -6.69
N ILE A 104 3.54 2.78 -5.49
CA ILE A 104 4.69 2.87 -4.58
C ILE A 104 4.49 1.83 -3.48
N ILE A 105 5.50 0.97 -3.30
CA ILE A 105 5.51 0.00 -2.21
C ILE A 105 6.33 0.60 -1.06
N LEU A 106 5.64 0.90 0.04
CA LEU A 106 6.26 1.45 1.24
C LEU A 106 6.45 0.33 2.26
N VAL A 107 7.70 -0.03 2.54
CA VAL A 107 8.02 -1.07 3.52
C VAL A 107 8.39 -0.40 4.84
N GLU A 108 7.55 -0.59 5.84
CA GLU A 108 7.77 -0.06 7.18
C GLU A 108 8.57 -1.09 7.97
N ASN A 109 9.90 -0.90 8.06
CA ASN A 109 10.75 -1.90 8.68
C ASN A 109 11.69 -1.29 9.72
N THR A 110 12.07 -2.13 10.70
CA THR A 110 13.06 -1.80 11.73
C THR A 110 14.41 -2.48 11.44
N ASP A 111 14.55 -3.14 10.29
CA ASP A 111 15.74 -3.90 9.92
C ASP A 111 16.81 -3.03 9.24
N GLY A 112 16.56 -1.73 9.10
CA GLY A 112 17.49 -0.81 8.45
C GLY A 112 17.53 -0.93 6.93
N VAL A 113 16.53 -1.54 6.32
CA VAL A 113 16.43 -1.69 4.87
C VAL A 113 15.92 -0.39 4.25
N THR A 114 16.78 0.29 3.51
CA THR A 114 16.46 1.57 2.86
C THR A 114 16.75 1.58 1.36
N SER A 115 17.20 0.45 0.80
CA SER A 115 17.52 0.31 -0.62
C SER A 115 17.26 -1.12 -1.11
N VAL A 116 17.27 -1.31 -2.41
CA VAL A 116 17.13 -2.65 -3.03
C VAL A 116 18.31 -3.54 -2.63
N GLU A 117 19.52 -3.00 -2.58
CA GLU A 117 20.71 -3.73 -2.15
C GLU A 117 20.60 -4.20 -0.70
N ASN A 118 20.08 -3.33 0.19
CA ASN A 118 19.83 -3.69 1.59
C ASN A 118 18.79 -4.80 1.69
N LEU A 119 17.77 -4.78 0.84
CA LEU A 119 16.73 -5.80 0.82
C LEU A 119 17.30 -7.16 0.38
N GLU A 120 18.14 -7.18 -0.63
CA GLU A 120 18.82 -8.39 -1.07
C GLU A 120 19.70 -8.99 0.03
N ARG A 121 20.47 -8.14 0.71
CA ARG A 121 21.32 -8.56 1.84
C ARG A 121 20.49 -9.14 2.97
N TRP A 122 19.42 -8.48 3.34
CA TRP A 122 18.48 -8.95 4.36
C TRP A 122 17.91 -10.32 4.02
N LYS A 123 17.47 -10.49 2.79
CA LYS A 123 16.94 -11.76 2.28
C LYS A 123 17.96 -12.89 2.38
N ASN A 124 19.20 -12.64 1.98
CA ASN A 124 20.27 -13.63 2.01
C ASN A 124 20.63 -14.02 3.45
N GLU A 125 20.78 -13.06 4.35
CA GLU A 125 21.05 -13.30 5.77
C GLU A 125 19.95 -14.13 6.42
N LYS A 126 18.71 -13.84 6.12
CA LYS A 126 17.56 -14.59 6.66
C LYS A 126 17.52 -16.03 6.16
N ARG A 127 17.85 -16.28 4.90
CA ARG A 127 17.97 -17.63 4.35
C ARG A 127 19.08 -18.42 5.03
N TRP A 128 20.21 -17.79 5.28
CA TRP A 128 21.32 -18.40 6.02
C TRP A 128 20.88 -18.80 7.43
N ARG A 129 20.23 -17.91 8.16
CA ARG A 129 19.72 -18.20 9.50
C ARG A 129 18.75 -19.37 9.50
N SER A 130 17.80 -19.39 8.58
CA SER A 130 16.85 -20.50 8.45
C SER A 130 17.54 -21.81 8.14
N TYR A 131 18.55 -21.81 7.30
CA TYR A 131 19.34 -22.98 6.95
C TYR A 131 20.08 -23.54 8.16
N PHE A 132 20.70 -22.69 8.96
CA PHE A 132 21.42 -23.11 10.16
C PHE A 132 20.49 -23.58 11.31
N ILE A 133 19.34 -22.96 11.44
CA ILE A 133 18.36 -23.36 12.46
C ILE A 133 17.69 -24.69 12.11
N ALA A 134 17.44 -24.95 10.83
CA ALA A 134 16.82 -26.19 10.36
C ALA A 134 17.75 -27.43 10.44
N LYS A 135 19.02 -27.25 10.64
CA LYS A 135 19.98 -28.31 10.86
C LYS A 135 20.22 -28.61 12.35
#